data_bcbd7cb120259d5c0d7fd0e32e557585
#
_entry.id   bcbd7cb120259d5c0d7fd0e32e557585
#
_cell.length_a   1.000
_cell.length_b   1.000
_cell.length_c   1.000
_cell.angle_alpha   90.00
_cell.angle_beta   90.00
_cell.angle_gamma   90.00
#
_symmetry.space_group_name_H-M   'P 1'
#
loop_
_entity.id
_entity.type
_entity.pdbx_description
1 polymer ?
#
loop_
_entity_poly.entity_id
_entity_poly.type
_entity_poly.pdbx_seq_one_letter_code
_entity_poly.pdbx_strand_id
1 'polypeptide(L)'
;MENNPSGNKRIAKNTLLLYFRMLLTILVGLYTSRVVLNTLGISDYGVYNIVGGVVTMLAFLNSAMVAASQRFISFELGTGDLEKLKKVFCTSVSIHITLAILILIVAETIGLWFVNAYLNIPLDRMEAANWVYQCSVLTLILTIISVPYNSCIVAHEHMRAFAYVSIVEVILKLAIVYLSLIGDFDKLILYAILIAVVAFIIRIIYGIYCKQNFEECTYHFLFDRKLFKEMFAFAGWSVIGNLGFSLKDQGSNIILNLFGGTTVNAARGIAMQVNGIISNFSYNFTMALNPQITKQYAAGNMNESGRLVYTCLLYTSDAADERSSVD
;
A
#
# COMPACT_ATOMS: atom_id res chain seq x y z
N MET A 1 16.39 -34.29 6.88
CA MET A 1 15.72 -33.02 6.56
C MET A 1 14.88 -32.64 7.77
N GLU A 2 15.45 -31.89 8.70
CA GLU A 2 14.71 -31.42 9.88
C GLU A 2 13.74 -30.33 9.46
N ASN A 3 12.45 -30.65 9.53
CA ASN A 3 11.41 -29.64 9.45
C ASN A 3 11.59 -28.67 10.60
N ASN A 4 11.91 -27.40 10.32
CA ASN A 4 11.91 -26.36 11.35
C ASN A 4 10.46 -25.98 11.69
N PRO A 5 9.79 -26.72 12.63
CA PRO A 5 8.35 -26.56 12.90
C PRO A 5 8.03 -25.18 13.46
N SER A 6 9.01 -24.47 14.00
CA SER A 6 8.83 -23.11 14.54
C SER A 6 8.67 -22.06 13.43
N GLY A 7 9.41 -22.18 12.33
CA GLY A 7 9.32 -21.28 11.18
C GLY A 7 7.98 -21.40 10.45
N ASN A 8 7.59 -22.64 10.11
CA ASN A 8 6.34 -22.91 9.41
C ASN A 8 5.11 -22.49 10.24
N LYS A 9 5.11 -22.74 11.56
CA LYS A 9 4.06 -22.31 12.47
C LYS A 9 3.96 -20.78 12.54
N ARG A 10 5.09 -20.07 12.48
CA ARG A 10 5.14 -18.61 12.46
C ARG A 10 4.58 -18.05 11.16
N ILE A 11 4.96 -18.62 10.01
CA ILE A 11 4.40 -18.23 8.69
C ILE A 11 2.88 -18.42 8.70
N ALA A 12 2.40 -19.61 9.06
CA ALA A 12 0.97 -19.91 9.07
C ALA A 12 0.18 -18.93 9.96
N LYS A 13 0.70 -18.64 11.17
CA LYS A 13 0.08 -17.67 12.08
C LYS A 13 0.06 -16.25 11.51
N ASN A 14 1.16 -15.80 10.91
CA ASN A 14 1.25 -14.48 10.29
C ASN A 14 0.30 -14.37 9.10
N THR A 15 0.24 -15.38 8.25
CA THR A 15 -0.68 -15.44 7.11
C THR A 15 -2.15 -15.39 7.56
N LEU A 16 -2.51 -16.17 8.58
CA LEU A 16 -3.87 -16.16 9.12
C LEU A 16 -4.28 -14.79 9.67
N LEU A 17 -3.37 -14.12 10.37
CA LEU A 17 -3.60 -12.76 10.87
C LEU A 17 -3.78 -11.75 9.73
N LEU A 18 -2.98 -11.86 8.66
CA LEU A 18 -3.10 -10.99 7.49
C LEU A 18 -4.39 -11.24 6.73
N TYR A 19 -4.84 -12.50 6.63
CA TYR A 19 -6.14 -12.84 6.04
C TYR A 19 -7.31 -12.30 6.87
N PHE A 20 -7.27 -12.48 8.19
CA PHE A 20 -8.30 -11.91 9.08
C PHE A 20 -8.36 -10.38 8.93
N ARG A 21 -7.21 -9.70 8.96
CA ARG A 21 -7.12 -8.26 8.70
C ARG A 21 -7.72 -7.90 7.34
N MET A 22 -7.38 -8.62 6.28
CA MET A 22 -7.86 -8.37 4.92
C MET A 22 -9.38 -8.47 4.84
N LEU A 23 -9.97 -9.55 5.37
CA LEU A 23 -11.42 -9.75 5.36
C LEU A 23 -12.13 -8.63 6.13
N LEU A 24 -11.63 -8.29 7.33
CA LEU A 24 -12.18 -7.21 8.13
C LEU A 24 -12.09 -5.87 7.40
N THR A 25 -10.94 -5.55 6.80
CA THR A 25 -10.76 -4.32 6.03
C THR A 25 -11.71 -4.23 4.84
N ILE A 26 -11.94 -5.34 4.11
CA ILE A 26 -12.87 -5.39 2.98
C ILE A 26 -14.31 -5.17 3.48
N LEU A 27 -14.75 -5.90 4.50
CA LEU A 27 -16.11 -5.82 5.02
C LEU A 27 -16.43 -4.41 5.55
N VAL A 28 -15.54 -3.87 6.39
CA VAL A 28 -15.73 -2.51 6.93
C VAL A 28 -15.59 -1.47 5.83
N GLY A 29 -14.69 -1.66 4.86
CA GLY A 29 -14.53 -0.75 3.72
C GLY A 29 -15.78 -0.66 2.86
N LEU A 30 -16.42 -1.80 2.54
CA LEU A 30 -17.69 -1.84 1.81
C LEU A 30 -18.82 -1.14 2.57
N TYR A 31 -18.92 -1.41 3.87
CA TYR A 31 -19.89 -0.73 4.73
C TYR A 31 -19.64 0.78 4.78
N THR A 32 -18.40 1.18 5.01
CA THR A 32 -17.98 2.60 5.07
C THR A 32 -18.31 3.33 3.77
N SER A 33 -18.01 2.74 2.60
CA SER A 33 -18.31 3.34 1.31
C SER A 33 -19.79 3.64 1.13
N ARG A 34 -20.67 2.70 1.56
CA ARG A 34 -22.12 2.90 1.54
C ARG A 34 -22.56 4.05 2.46
N VAL A 35 -22.01 4.09 3.68
CA VAL A 35 -22.36 5.14 4.65
C VAL A 35 -21.86 6.51 4.17
N VAL A 36 -20.63 6.58 3.62
CA VAL A 36 -20.07 7.81 3.04
C VAL A 36 -20.95 8.33 1.91
N LEU A 37 -21.36 7.45 0.98
CA LEU A 37 -22.25 7.83 -0.12
C LEU A 37 -23.58 8.42 0.38
N ASN A 38 -24.16 7.78 1.40
CA ASN A 38 -25.42 8.27 2.00
C ASN A 38 -25.24 9.60 2.76
N THR A 39 -24.06 9.82 3.36
CA THR A 39 -23.75 11.01 4.17
C THR A 39 -23.43 12.24 3.31
N LEU A 40 -22.60 12.05 2.29
CA LEU A 40 -22.17 13.12 1.39
C LEU A 40 -23.17 13.36 0.27
N GLY A 41 -23.93 12.35 -0.12
CA GLY A 41 -24.75 12.37 -1.33
C GLY A 41 -23.93 12.09 -2.60
N ILE A 42 -24.65 11.88 -3.71
CA ILE A 42 -24.02 11.43 -4.97
C ILE A 42 -23.06 12.47 -5.54
N SER A 43 -23.41 13.76 -5.48
CA SER A 43 -22.60 14.85 -6.04
C SER A 43 -21.26 14.98 -5.32
N ASP A 44 -21.26 15.12 -3.99
CA ASP A 44 -20.06 15.31 -3.18
C ASP A 44 -19.19 14.05 -3.12
N TYR A 45 -19.82 12.87 -3.10
CA TYR A 45 -19.09 11.61 -3.24
C TYR A 45 -18.42 11.50 -4.61
N GLY A 46 -19.06 12.00 -5.67
CA GLY A 46 -18.47 12.13 -7.01
C GLY A 46 -17.25 13.03 -7.02
N VAL A 47 -17.36 14.23 -6.43
CA VAL A 47 -16.23 15.17 -6.30
C VAL A 47 -15.08 14.54 -5.53
N TYR A 48 -15.36 13.89 -4.38
CA TYR A 48 -14.36 13.19 -3.60
C TYR A 48 -13.59 12.13 -4.40
N ASN A 49 -14.31 11.29 -5.17
CA ASN A 49 -13.70 10.23 -5.96
C ASN A 49 -12.89 10.75 -7.15
N ILE A 50 -13.39 11.75 -7.86
CA ILE A 50 -12.69 12.33 -9.02
C ILE A 50 -11.39 12.99 -8.56
N VAL A 51 -11.47 13.86 -7.55
CA VAL A 51 -10.32 14.59 -7.01
C VAL A 51 -9.32 13.64 -6.36
N GLY A 52 -9.79 12.71 -5.51
CA GLY A 52 -8.95 11.67 -4.92
C GLY A 52 -8.31 10.76 -5.97
N GLY A 53 -9.01 10.51 -7.09
CA GLY A 53 -8.51 9.76 -8.23
C GLY A 53 -7.24 10.36 -8.85
N VAL A 54 -7.19 11.69 -8.99
CA VAL A 54 -5.98 12.39 -9.48
C VAL A 54 -4.80 12.12 -8.57
N VAL A 55 -5.00 12.18 -7.25
CA VAL A 55 -3.93 11.93 -6.27
C VAL A 55 -3.50 10.46 -6.26
N THR A 56 -4.44 9.52 -6.42
CA THR A 56 -4.12 8.08 -6.48
C THR A 56 -3.29 7.70 -7.70
N MET A 57 -3.36 8.48 -8.80
CA MET A 57 -2.47 8.29 -9.94
C MET A 57 -0.99 8.49 -9.57
N LEU A 58 -0.70 9.34 -8.57
CA LEU A 58 0.66 9.56 -8.09
C LEU A 58 1.14 8.44 -7.15
N ALA A 59 0.21 7.64 -6.63
CA ALA A 59 0.53 6.60 -5.66
C ALA A 59 1.17 5.34 -6.27
N PHE A 60 1.24 5.19 -7.61
CA PHE A 60 1.84 4.00 -8.25
C PHE A 60 3.33 3.83 -7.89
N LEU A 61 4.03 4.92 -7.62
CA LEU A 61 5.42 4.90 -7.18
C LEU A 61 5.60 4.25 -5.81
N ASN A 62 4.57 4.31 -4.96
CA ASN A 62 4.63 3.82 -3.59
C ASN A 62 4.87 2.31 -3.51
N SER A 63 4.23 1.51 -4.37
CA SER A 63 4.35 0.05 -4.35
C SER A 63 5.77 -0.43 -4.65
N ALA A 64 6.46 0.19 -5.60
CA ALA A 64 7.84 -0.11 -5.94
C ALA A 64 8.80 0.22 -4.78
N MET A 65 8.55 1.34 -4.11
CA MET A 65 9.35 1.79 -2.97
C MET A 65 9.13 0.92 -1.73
N VAL A 66 7.92 0.44 -1.50
CA VAL A 66 7.61 -0.55 -0.44
C VAL A 66 8.42 -1.82 -0.66
N ALA A 67 8.39 -2.38 -1.88
CA ALA A 67 9.14 -3.59 -2.22
C ALA A 67 10.67 -3.42 -2.02
N ALA A 68 11.22 -2.28 -2.45
CA ALA A 68 12.63 -1.96 -2.25
C ALA A 68 12.97 -1.89 -0.75
N SER A 69 12.24 -1.10 0.02
CA SER A 69 12.51 -0.93 1.46
C SER A 69 12.40 -2.24 2.23
N GLN A 70 11.37 -3.04 1.99
CA GLN A 70 11.20 -4.34 2.63
C GLN A 70 12.34 -5.30 2.29
N ARG A 71 12.77 -5.35 1.03
CA ARG A 71 13.87 -6.21 0.59
C ARG A 71 15.18 -5.84 1.27
N PHE A 72 15.60 -4.57 1.21
CA PHE A 72 16.89 -4.14 1.75
C PHE A 72 16.93 -4.27 3.28
N ILE A 73 15.87 -3.88 3.99
CA ILE A 73 15.78 -4.06 5.45
C ILE A 73 15.80 -5.55 5.82
N SER A 74 15.03 -6.40 5.14
CA SER A 74 15.02 -7.84 5.42
C SER A 74 16.38 -8.51 5.14
N PHE A 75 17.10 -8.04 4.10
CA PHE A 75 18.42 -8.55 3.77
C PHE A 75 19.41 -8.23 4.87
N GLU A 76 19.51 -6.97 5.32
CA GLU A 76 20.44 -6.59 6.37
C GLU A 76 20.09 -7.19 7.74
N LEU A 77 18.82 -7.43 8.01
CA LEU A 77 18.39 -8.23 9.18
C LEU A 77 18.94 -9.67 9.11
N GLY A 78 19.00 -10.24 7.91
CA GLY A 78 19.55 -11.59 7.70
C GLY A 78 21.06 -11.66 7.87
N THR A 79 21.79 -10.60 7.52
CA THR A 79 23.26 -10.51 7.74
C THR A 79 23.62 -10.31 9.20
N GLY A 80 22.72 -9.77 10.03
CA GLY A 80 22.96 -9.45 11.43
C GLY A 80 23.82 -8.20 11.67
N ASP A 81 24.14 -7.42 10.63
CA ASP A 81 24.93 -6.18 10.72
C ASP A 81 24.01 -4.98 11.07
N LEU A 82 23.92 -4.65 12.36
CA LEU A 82 23.08 -3.59 12.87
C LEU A 82 23.48 -2.21 12.32
N GLU A 83 24.76 -1.94 12.09
CA GLU A 83 25.21 -0.66 11.56
C GLU A 83 24.79 -0.46 10.10
N LYS A 84 24.86 -1.52 9.28
CA LYS A 84 24.34 -1.47 7.93
C LYS A 84 22.82 -1.37 7.91
N LEU A 85 22.12 -2.09 8.80
CA LEU A 85 20.68 -2.00 8.94
C LEU A 85 20.23 -0.58 9.26
N LYS A 86 20.87 0.13 10.20
CA LYS A 86 20.63 1.55 10.49
C LYS A 86 20.86 2.43 9.27
N LYS A 87 21.93 2.20 8.51
CA LYS A 87 22.20 2.94 7.27
C LYS A 87 21.10 2.71 6.23
N VAL A 88 20.66 1.46 6.03
CA VAL A 88 19.56 1.13 5.10
C VAL A 88 18.27 1.82 5.52
N PHE A 89 17.92 1.78 6.81
CA PHE A 89 16.73 2.46 7.32
C PHE A 89 16.79 3.96 7.08
N CYS A 90 17.89 4.63 7.49
CA CYS A 90 18.05 6.08 7.31
C CYS A 90 18.05 6.48 5.82
N THR A 91 18.70 5.69 4.95
CA THR A 91 18.67 5.93 3.50
C THR A 91 17.27 5.74 2.94
N SER A 92 16.54 4.71 3.37
CA SER A 92 15.15 4.49 2.97
C SER A 92 14.27 5.68 3.37
N VAL A 93 14.37 6.20 4.60
CA VAL A 93 13.63 7.38 5.05
C VAL A 93 13.97 8.60 4.19
N SER A 94 15.26 8.83 3.91
CA SER A 94 15.72 9.95 3.08
C SER A 94 15.18 9.87 1.64
N ILE A 95 15.14 8.68 1.05
CA ILE A 95 14.55 8.45 -0.28
C ILE A 95 13.04 8.77 -0.26
N HIS A 96 12.32 8.31 0.76
CA HIS A 96 10.87 8.55 0.85
C HIS A 96 10.55 10.02 1.12
N ILE A 97 11.36 10.74 1.88
CA ILE A 97 11.22 12.18 2.05
C ILE A 97 11.46 12.89 0.72
N THR A 98 12.52 12.55 -0.01
CA THR A 98 12.80 13.12 -1.33
C THR A 98 11.66 12.86 -2.31
N LEU A 99 11.14 11.63 -2.34
CA LEU A 99 9.99 11.26 -3.17
C LEU A 99 8.73 12.03 -2.77
N ALA A 100 8.47 12.18 -1.48
CA ALA A 100 7.34 12.95 -0.97
C ALA A 100 7.39 14.42 -1.39
N ILE A 101 8.59 15.05 -1.34
CA ILE A 101 8.80 16.43 -1.81
C ILE A 101 8.58 16.51 -3.32
N LEU A 102 9.10 15.57 -4.10
CA LEU A 102 8.91 15.55 -5.55
C LEU A 102 7.43 15.42 -5.92
N ILE A 103 6.71 14.50 -5.26
CA ILE A 103 5.27 14.31 -5.46
C ILE A 103 4.52 15.57 -5.03
N LEU A 104 4.88 16.21 -3.93
CA LEU A 104 4.28 17.47 -3.51
C LEU A 104 4.43 18.55 -4.59
N ILE A 105 5.63 18.72 -5.15
CA ILE A 105 5.86 19.71 -6.21
C ILE A 105 4.99 19.40 -7.43
N VAL A 106 4.92 18.14 -7.87
CA VAL A 106 4.10 17.72 -9.02
C VAL A 106 2.61 17.92 -8.71
N ALA A 107 2.18 17.57 -7.51
CA ALA A 107 0.81 17.78 -7.07
C ALA A 107 0.43 19.27 -7.07
N GLU A 108 1.22 20.13 -6.43
CA GLU A 108 0.91 21.56 -6.34
C GLU A 108 1.05 22.33 -7.66
N THR A 109 1.77 21.79 -8.63
CA THR A 109 1.90 22.42 -9.96
C THR A 109 0.91 21.80 -10.95
N ILE A 110 1.22 20.61 -11.44
CA ILE A 110 0.46 19.93 -12.49
C ILE A 110 -0.90 19.45 -11.98
N GLY A 111 -0.92 18.83 -10.78
CA GLY A 111 -2.14 18.25 -10.23
C GLY A 111 -3.18 19.29 -9.87
N LEU A 112 -2.78 20.36 -9.19
CA LEU A 112 -3.68 21.46 -8.82
C LEU A 112 -4.23 22.18 -10.06
N TRP A 113 -3.36 22.43 -11.06
CA TRP A 113 -3.78 22.99 -12.35
C TRP A 113 -4.80 22.07 -13.04
N PHE A 114 -4.55 20.75 -13.06
CA PHE A 114 -5.47 19.80 -13.68
C PHE A 114 -6.84 19.75 -13.00
N VAL A 115 -6.89 19.78 -11.67
CA VAL A 115 -8.14 19.81 -10.90
C VAL A 115 -8.95 21.05 -11.21
N ASN A 116 -8.32 22.25 -11.29
CA ASN A 116 -9.02 23.52 -11.48
C ASN A 116 -9.33 23.84 -12.94
N ALA A 117 -8.58 23.30 -13.91
CA ALA A 117 -8.73 23.65 -15.32
C ALA A 117 -9.47 22.59 -16.15
N TYR A 118 -9.37 21.32 -15.79
CA TYR A 118 -9.88 20.20 -16.62
C TYR A 118 -11.00 19.39 -16.01
N LEU A 119 -11.09 19.35 -14.66
CA LEU A 119 -12.18 18.59 -14.04
C LEU A 119 -13.49 19.36 -14.12
N ASN A 120 -14.55 18.66 -14.52
CA ASN A 120 -15.90 19.23 -14.57
C ASN A 120 -16.54 19.15 -13.18
N ILE A 121 -16.17 20.09 -12.30
CA ILE A 121 -16.68 20.22 -10.93
C ILE A 121 -17.64 21.41 -10.88
N PRO A 122 -18.82 21.29 -10.20
CA PRO A 122 -19.71 22.42 -10.02
C PRO A 122 -19.01 23.61 -9.34
N LEU A 123 -19.24 24.83 -9.81
CA LEU A 123 -18.55 26.03 -9.34
C LEU A 123 -18.76 26.28 -7.84
N ASP A 124 -19.93 25.97 -7.33
CA ASP A 124 -20.28 26.06 -5.91
C ASP A 124 -19.54 25.03 -5.02
N ARG A 125 -18.99 23.96 -5.63
CA ARG A 125 -18.23 22.92 -4.93
C ARG A 125 -16.71 22.97 -5.17
N MET A 126 -16.22 23.95 -5.94
CA MET A 126 -14.80 24.05 -6.29
C MET A 126 -13.91 24.29 -5.07
N GLU A 127 -14.37 25.10 -4.11
CA GLU A 127 -13.64 25.30 -2.85
C GLU A 127 -13.50 23.98 -2.06
N ALA A 128 -14.60 23.26 -1.91
CA ALA A 128 -14.59 21.94 -1.25
C ALA A 128 -13.69 20.94 -2.00
N ALA A 129 -13.69 20.94 -3.33
CA ALA A 129 -12.82 20.11 -4.14
C ALA A 129 -11.33 20.42 -3.91
N ASN A 130 -10.94 21.68 -3.78
CA ASN A 130 -9.57 22.07 -3.46
C ASN A 130 -9.18 21.61 -2.04
N TRP A 131 -10.07 21.71 -1.05
CA TRP A 131 -9.81 21.14 0.28
C TRP A 131 -9.62 19.62 0.23
N VAL A 132 -10.46 18.91 -0.49
CA VAL A 132 -10.32 17.45 -0.71
C VAL A 132 -8.98 17.14 -1.36
N TYR A 133 -8.59 17.94 -2.36
CA TYR A 133 -7.32 17.76 -3.05
C TYR A 133 -6.13 17.89 -2.10
N GLN A 134 -6.05 18.99 -1.35
CA GLN A 134 -4.96 19.24 -0.41
C GLN A 134 -4.89 18.19 0.70
N CYS A 135 -6.02 17.80 1.26
CA CYS A 135 -6.08 16.73 2.27
C CYS A 135 -5.65 15.37 1.69
N SER A 136 -6.00 15.09 0.43
CA SER A 136 -5.60 13.85 -0.26
C SER A 136 -4.10 13.81 -0.53
N VAL A 137 -3.51 14.94 -0.98
CA VAL A 137 -2.05 15.09 -1.18
C VAL A 137 -1.32 14.90 0.15
N LEU A 138 -1.79 15.55 1.22
CA LEU A 138 -1.20 15.38 2.56
C LEU A 138 -1.27 13.91 3.02
N THR A 139 -2.40 13.26 2.82
CA THR A 139 -2.59 11.83 3.15
C THR A 139 -1.61 10.93 2.37
N LEU A 140 -1.41 11.20 1.08
CA LEU A 140 -0.45 10.47 0.25
C LEU A 140 0.99 10.67 0.76
N ILE A 141 1.39 11.89 1.07
CA ILE A 141 2.71 12.22 1.62
C ILE A 141 2.95 11.48 2.93
N LEU A 142 2.00 11.52 3.85
CA LEU A 142 2.09 10.80 5.13
C LEU A 142 2.21 9.30 4.93
N THR A 143 1.49 8.74 3.96
CA THR A 143 1.57 7.32 3.59
C THR A 143 2.96 6.97 3.07
N ILE A 144 3.53 7.77 2.16
CA ILE A 144 4.87 7.55 1.60
C ILE A 144 5.94 7.61 2.70
N ILE A 145 5.89 8.60 3.58
CA ILE A 145 6.83 8.74 4.71
C ILE A 145 6.68 7.58 5.72
N SER A 146 5.52 6.91 5.76
CA SER A 146 5.28 5.76 6.63
C SER A 146 5.90 4.46 6.12
N VAL A 147 6.23 4.36 4.82
CA VAL A 147 6.73 3.13 4.18
C VAL A 147 7.94 2.53 4.87
N PRO A 148 9.02 3.26 5.20
CA PRO A 148 10.19 2.66 5.85
C PRO A 148 9.84 2.01 7.20
N TYR A 149 8.96 2.63 7.98
CA TYR A 149 8.50 2.11 9.27
C TYR A 149 7.65 0.84 9.10
N ASN A 150 6.71 0.84 8.16
CA ASN A 150 5.95 -0.35 7.80
C ASN A 150 6.86 -1.48 7.32
N SER A 151 7.86 -1.16 6.52
CA SER A 151 8.83 -2.11 6.01
C SER A 151 9.65 -2.76 7.13
N CYS A 152 10.02 -2.00 8.18
CA CYS A 152 10.66 -2.55 9.38
C CYS A 152 9.75 -3.55 10.10
N ILE A 153 8.48 -3.17 10.34
CA ILE A 153 7.51 -4.06 11.03
C ILE A 153 7.35 -5.38 10.27
N VAL A 154 7.22 -5.31 8.95
CA VAL A 154 7.09 -6.49 8.07
C VAL A 154 8.40 -7.29 8.04
N ALA A 155 9.55 -6.63 7.91
CA ALA A 155 10.86 -7.28 7.89
C ALA A 155 11.17 -8.01 9.20
N HIS A 156 10.80 -7.45 10.35
CA HIS A 156 10.88 -8.11 11.66
C HIS A 156 9.78 -9.15 11.90
N GLU A 157 8.86 -9.31 10.93
CA GLU A 157 7.73 -10.26 11.01
C GLU A 157 6.76 -9.97 12.16
N HIS A 158 6.68 -8.72 12.61
CA HIS A 158 5.74 -8.28 13.62
C HIS A 158 4.33 -8.07 13.02
N MET A 159 3.82 -9.10 12.31
CA MET A 159 2.54 -9.03 11.58
C MET A 159 1.34 -8.73 12.47
N ARG A 160 1.42 -9.05 13.77
CA ARG A 160 0.38 -8.67 14.74
C ARG A 160 0.25 -7.16 14.87
N ALA A 161 1.38 -6.44 15.03
CA ALA A 161 1.38 -4.99 15.15
C ALA A 161 0.83 -4.36 13.86
N PHE A 162 1.30 -4.85 12.70
CA PHE A 162 0.82 -4.40 11.40
C PHE A 162 -0.70 -4.60 11.25
N ALA A 163 -1.22 -5.77 11.65
CA ALA A 163 -2.66 -6.05 11.60
C ALA A 163 -3.45 -5.14 12.56
N TYR A 164 -3.00 -4.95 13.81
CA TYR A 164 -3.69 -4.10 14.77
C TYR A 164 -3.74 -2.64 14.33
N VAL A 165 -2.63 -2.08 13.83
CA VAL A 165 -2.62 -0.70 13.33
C VAL A 165 -3.57 -0.54 12.15
N SER A 166 -3.62 -1.51 11.23
CA SER A 166 -4.57 -1.51 10.11
C SER A 166 -6.02 -1.58 10.59
N ILE A 167 -6.32 -2.37 11.62
CA ILE A 167 -7.66 -2.46 12.21
C ILE A 167 -8.05 -1.12 12.86
N VAL A 168 -7.14 -0.51 13.62
CA VAL A 168 -7.35 0.83 14.21
C VAL A 168 -7.64 1.85 13.12
N GLU A 169 -6.88 1.83 12.02
CA GLU A 169 -7.10 2.72 10.87
C GLU A 169 -8.51 2.57 10.30
N VAL A 170 -8.96 1.33 10.09
CA VAL A 170 -10.29 1.04 9.53
C VAL A 170 -11.40 1.48 10.47
N ILE A 171 -11.25 1.25 11.79
CA ILE A 171 -12.22 1.71 12.80
C ILE A 171 -12.25 3.25 12.86
N LEU A 172 -11.10 3.92 12.81
CA LEU A 172 -11.04 5.38 12.78
C LEU A 172 -11.71 5.94 11.53
N LYS A 173 -11.47 5.34 10.35
CA LYS A 173 -12.14 5.73 9.10
C LYS A 173 -13.66 5.56 9.18
N LEU A 174 -14.14 4.50 9.82
CA LEU A 174 -15.57 4.33 10.07
C LEU A 174 -16.11 5.38 11.03
N ALA A 175 -15.40 5.66 12.13
CA ALA A 175 -15.80 6.68 13.11
C ALA A 175 -15.91 8.09 12.49
N ILE A 176 -15.01 8.44 11.57
CA ILE A 176 -15.02 9.72 10.85
C ILE A 176 -16.35 9.94 10.12
N VAL A 177 -16.89 8.90 9.50
CA VAL A 177 -18.15 9.02 8.73
C VAL A 177 -19.28 9.42 9.65
N TYR A 178 -19.34 8.88 10.87
CA TYR A 178 -20.33 9.28 11.86
C TYR A 178 -20.05 10.67 12.45
N LEU A 179 -18.79 11.02 12.64
CA LEU A 179 -18.38 12.35 13.08
C LEU A 179 -18.74 13.43 12.05
N SER A 180 -18.66 13.12 10.76
CA SER A 180 -19.04 14.06 9.69
C SER A 180 -20.54 14.33 9.60
N LEU A 181 -21.37 13.57 10.33
CA LEU A 181 -22.80 13.82 10.46
C LEU A 181 -23.14 14.88 11.54
N ILE A 182 -22.18 15.19 12.41
CA ILE A 182 -22.38 16.07 13.57
C ILE A 182 -21.92 17.49 13.19
N GLY A 183 -22.82 18.46 13.30
CA GLY A 183 -22.56 19.89 13.08
C GLY A 183 -22.98 20.42 11.71
N ASP A 184 -22.92 21.75 11.57
CA ASP A 184 -23.36 22.50 10.39
C ASP A 184 -22.22 22.76 9.39
N PHE A 185 -21.09 22.06 9.53
CA PHE A 185 -19.96 22.19 8.62
C PHE A 185 -20.20 21.50 7.29
N ASP A 186 -19.52 21.96 6.25
CA ASP A 186 -19.49 21.27 4.97
C ASP A 186 -18.95 19.83 5.16
N LYS A 187 -19.83 18.85 4.93
CA LYS A 187 -19.52 17.43 5.20
C LYS A 187 -18.36 16.90 4.38
N LEU A 188 -18.21 17.38 3.15
CA LEU A 188 -17.15 16.96 2.24
C LEU A 188 -15.79 17.46 2.73
N ILE A 189 -15.70 18.72 3.12
CA ILE A 189 -14.47 19.32 3.68
C ILE A 189 -14.10 18.63 5.00
N LEU A 190 -15.07 18.50 5.90
CA LEU A 190 -14.86 17.87 7.20
C LEU A 190 -14.39 16.42 7.04
N TYR A 191 -15.01 15.65 6.15
CA TYR A 191 -14.62 14.28 5.85
C TYR A 191 -13.17 14.19 5.34
N ALA A 192 -12.77 15.06 4.41
CA ALA A 192 -11.42 15.10 3.86
C ALA A 192 -10.37 15.44 4.94
N ILE A 193 -10.64 16.43 5.78
CA ILE A 193 -9.75 16.82 6.88
C ILE A 193 -9.59 15.65 7.88
N LEU A 194 -10.68 15.01 8.27
CA LEU A 194 -10.65 13.90 9.22
C LEU A 194 -9.88 12.69 8.67
N ILE A 195 -9.97 12.40 7.37
CA ILE A 195 -9.14 11.36 6.71
C ILE A 195 -7.65 11.70 6.82
N ALA A 196 -7.27 12.96 6.56
CA ALA A 196 -5.89 13.40 6.70
C ALA A 196 -5.40 13.32 8.16
N VAL A 197 -6.26 13.65 9.15
CA VAL A 197 -5.96 13.50 10.58
C VAL A 197 -5.73 12.03 10.94
N VAL A 198 -6.55 11.10 10.42
CA VAL A 198 -6.32 9.65 10.65
C VAL A 198 -4.99 9.22 10.04
N ALA A 199 -4.66 9.64 8.84
CA ALA A 199 -3.36 9.32 8.23
C ALA A 199 -2.20 9.83 9.10
N PHE A 200 -2.32 11.01 9.68
CA PHE A 200 -1.34 11.58 10.60
C PHE A 200 -1.23 10.76 11.90
N ILE A 201 -2.35 10.37 12.50
CA ILE A 201 -2.39 9.52 13.71
C ILE A 201 -1.70 8.18 13.42
N ILE A 202 -2.05 7.53 12.31
CA ILE A 202 -1.45 6.25 11.92
C ILE A 202 0.05 6.39 11.70
N ARG A 203 0.50 7.49 11.07
CA ARG A 203 1.94 7.78 10.89
C ARG A 203 2.66 7.90 12.25
N ILE A 204 2.04 8.56 13.23
CA ILE A 204 2.59 8.67 14.59
C ILE A 204 2.67 7.30 15.26
N ILE A 205 1.61 6.50 15.19
CA ILE A 205 1.57 5.15 15.78
C ILE A 205 2.71 4.29 15.22
N TYR A 206 2.91 4.26 13.88
CA TYR A 206 4.01 3.52 13.27
C TYR A 206 5.38 4.04 13.75
N GLY A 207 5.56 5.36 13.85
CA GLY A 207 6.80 5.96 14.32
C GLY A 207 7.13 5.60 15.76
N ILE A 208 6.16 5.70 16.67
CA ILE A 208 6.32 5.36 18.08
C ILE A 208 6.59 3.86 18.24
N TYR A 209 5.80 3.02 17.59
CA TYR A 209 5.97 1.58 17.65
C TYR A 209 7.37 1.13 17.19
N CYS A 210 7.83 1.62 16.04
CA CYS A 210 9.14 1.27 15.51
C CYS A 210 10.27 1.76 16.44
N LYS A 211 10.18 2.99 16.93
CA LYS A 211 11.19 3.54 17.83
C LYS A 211 11.31 2.76 19.16
N GLN A 212 10.19 2.19 19.64
CA GLN A 212 10.19 1.42 20.90
C GLN A 212 10.66 -0.02 20.73
N ASN A 213 10.51 -0.61 19.55
CA ASN A 213 10.75 -2.04 19.33
C ASN A 213 11.98 -2.34 18.49
N PHE A 214 12.51 -1.37 17.72
CA PHE A 214 13.59 -1.59 16.77
C PHE A 214 14.68 -0.53 16.94
N GLU A 215 15.91 -0.97 17.21
CA GLU A 215 17.05 -0.09 17.47
C GLU A 215 17.48 0.71 16.24
N GLU A 216 17.27 0.17 15.04
CA GLU A 216 17.60 0.83 13.78
C GLU A 216 16.66 1.98 13.45
N CYS A 217 15.46 2.03 14.04
CA CYS A 217 14.44 3.04 13.74
C CYS A 217 14.71 4.41 14.38
N THR A 218 15.98 4.76 14.59
CA THR A 218 16.43 6.10 14.96
C THR A 218 16.96 6.79 13.72
N TYR A 219 16.22 7.81 13.23
CA TYR A 219 16.62 8.55 12.05
C TYR A 219 17.76 9.50 12.35
N HIS A 220 18.87 9.32 11.65
CA HIS A 220 19.94 10.27 11.51
C HIS A 220 20.11 10.59 10.03
N PHE A 221 20.31 11.84 9.69
CA PHE A 221 20.56 12.21 8.29
C PHE A 221 21.91 11.61 7.87
N LEU A 222 21.84 10.44 7.22
CA LEU A 222 22.97 9.76 6.62
C LEU A 222 22.66 9.59 5.14
N PHE A 223 23.52 10.15 4.29
CA PHE A 223 23.41 9.99 2.84
C PHE A 223 24.54 9.12 2.33
N ASP A 224 24.25 7.83 2.14
CA ASP A 224 25.14 6.91 1.44
C ASP A 224 24.76 6.85 -0.03
N ARG A 225 25.60 7.50 -0.88
CA ARG A 225 25.33 7.63 -2.32
C ARG A 225 25.26 6.26 -3.02
N LYS A 226 26.07 5.28 -2.58
CA LYS A 226 26.06 3.94 -3.19
C LYS A 226 24.79 3.22 -2.89
N LEU A 227 24.42 3.16 -1.62
CA LEU A 227 23.17 2.51 -1.17
C LEU A 227 21.94 3.21 -1.75
N PHE A 228 21.92 4.54 -1.78
CA PHE A 228 20.86 5.32 -2.44
C PHE A 228 20.68 4.90 -3.90
N LYS A 229 21.78 4.82 -4.66
CA LYS A 229 21.75 4.43 -6.07
C LYS A 229 21.25 2.99 -6.25
N GLU A 230 21.67 2.06 -5.40
CA GLU A 230 21.23 0.66 -5.45
C GLU A 230 19.74 0.52 -5.15
N MET A 231 19.25 1.16 -4.09
CA MET A 231 17.83 1.15 -3.72
C MET A 231 16.96 1.83 -4.78
N PHE A 232 17.40 2.98 -5.29
CA PHE A 232 16.67 3.72 -6.31
C PHE A 232 16.64 2.98 -7.65
N ALA A 233 17.75 2.35 -8.06
CA ALA A 233 17.80 1.52 -9.26
C ALA A 233 16.85 0.32 -9.15
N PHE A 234 16.84 -0.37 -8.00
CA PHE A 234 15.91 -1.48 -7.76
C PHE A 234 14.44 -1.02 -7.81
N ALA A 235 14.13 0.11 -7.17
CA ALA A 235 12.79 0.69 -7.23
C ALA A 235 12.40 1.07 -8.67
N GLY A 236 13.33 1.65 -9.44
CA GLY A 236 13.12 2.00 -10.86
C GLY A 236 12.77 0.80 -11.71
N TRP A 237 13.49 -0.32 -11.58
CA TRP A 237 13.14 -1.57 -12.27
C TRP A 237 11.78 -2.11 -11.84
N SER A 238 11.43 -2.00 -10.56
CA SER A 238 10.11 -2.39 -10.06
C SER A 238 9.00 -1.51 -10.63
N VAL A 239 9.25 -0.20 -10.80
CA VAL A 239 8.32 0.72 -11.47
C VAL A 239 8.08 0.29 -12.92
N ILE A 240 9.15 -0.02 -13.69
CA ILE A 240 9.02 -0.49 -15.08
C ILE A 240 8.19 -1.77 -15.15
N GLY A 241 8.44 -2.73 -14.25
CA GLY A 241 7.63 -3.94 -14.15
C GLY A 241 6.15 -3.66 -13.89
N ASN A 242 5.85 -2.81 -12.91
CA ASN A 242 4.48 -2.43 -12.56
C ASN A 242 3.79 -1.67 -13.71
N LEU A 243 4.51 -0.82 -14.43
CA LEU A 243 4.00 -0.15 -15.63
C LEU A 243 3.62 -1.17 -16.71
N GLY A 244 4.45 -2.20 -16.95
CA GLY A 244 4.14 -3.27 -17.89
C GLY A 244 2.82 -3.99 -17.57
N PHE A 245 2.58 -4.32 -16.29
CA PHE A 245 1.31 -4.89 -15.84
C PHE A 245 0.14 -3.93 -16.04
N SER A 246 0.31 -2.67 -15.67
CA SER A 246 -0.74 -1.65 -15.83
C SER A 246 -1.10 -1.41 -17.30
N LEU A 247 -0.09 -1.34 -18.18
CA LEU A 247 -0.29 -1.19 -19.62
C LEU A 247 -0.99 -2.41 -20.23
N LYS A 248 -0.62 -3.62 -19.79
CA LYS A 248 -1.31 -4.86 -20.21
C LYS A 248 -2.79 -4.80 -19.82
N ASP A 249 -3.11 -4.44 -18.59
CA ASP A 249 -4.49 -4.43 -18.11
C ASP A 249 -5.32 -3.33 -18.76
N GLN A 250 -4.81 -2.10 -18.85
CA GLN A 250 -5.49 -0.99 -19.50
C GLN A 250 -5.56 -1.16 -21.02
N GLY A 251 -4.47 -1.62 -21.65
CA GLY A 251 -4.45 -1.94 -23.08
C GLY A 251 -5.49 -3.00 -23.44
N SER A 252 -5.59 -4.05 -22.63
CA SER A 252 -6.63 -5.08 -22.83
C SER A 252 -8.04 -4.49 -22.67
N ASN A 253 -8.28 -3.55 -21.73
CA ASN A 253 -9.57 -2.89 -21.60
C ASN A 253 -9.93 -2.07 -22.85
N ILE A 254 -8.96 -1.34 -23.39
CA ILE A 254 -9.15 -0.53 -24.60
C ILE A 254 -9.46 -1.43 -25.80
N ILE A 255 -8.67 -2.49 -26.02
CA ILE A 255 -8.87 -3.44 -27.12
C ILE A 255 -10.26 -4.09 -27.02
N LEU A 256 -10.63 -4.58 -25.83
CA LEU A 256 -11.94 -5.20 -25.65
C LEU A 256 -13.09 -4.20 -25.84
N ASN A 257 -12.90 -2.92 -25.51
CA ASN A 257 -13.90 -1.88 -25.79
C ASN A 257 -14.07 -1.65 -27.28
N LEU A 258 -12.95 -1.54 -28.02
CA LEU A 258 -12.96 -1.29 -29.46
C LEU A 258 -13.61 -2.42 -30.26
N PHE A 259 -13.41 -3.68 -29.88
CA PHE A 259 -13.93 -4.83 -30.61
C PHE A 259 -15.19 -5.46 -30.00
N GLY A 260 -15.39 -5.38 -28.70
CA GLY A 260 -16.49 -6.02 -27.98
C GLY A 260 -17.51 -5.06 -27.36
N GLY A 261 -17.25 -3.76 -27.39
CA GLY A 261 -18.12 -2.73 -26.86
C GLY A 261 -18.23 -2.73 -25.32
N THR A 262 -19.16 -1.94 -24.81
CA THR A 262 -19.34 -1.68 -23.36
C THR A 262 -19.77 -2.91 -22.56
N THR A 263 -20.52 -3.83 -23.16
CA THR A 263 -21.01 -5.05 -22.51
C THR A 263 -19.85 -6.00 -22.14
N VAL A 264 -18.92 -6.18 -23.08
CA VAL A 264 -17.72 -7.02 -22.85
C VAL A 264 -16.82 -6.38 -21.78
N ASN A 265 -16.68 -5.05 -21.81
CA ASN A 265 -15.95 -4.34 -20.76
C ASN A 265 -16.60 -4.46 -19.39
N ALA A 266 -17.92 -4.45 -19.29
CA ALA A 266 -18.62 -4.65 -18.02
C ALA A 266 -18.36 -6.06 -17.45
N ALA A 267 -18.45 -7.09 -18.30
CA ALA A 267 -18.14 -8.47 -17.92
C ALA A 267 -16.68 -8.62 -17.46
N ARG A 268 -15.72 -7.99 -18.18
CA ARG A 268 -14.31 -7.96 -17.78
C ARG A 268 -14.14 -7.24 -16.42
N GLY A 269 -14.84 -6.15 -16.21
CA GLY A 269 -14.80 -5.42 -14.92
C GLY A 269 -15.14 -6.32 -13.72
N ILE A 270 -16.18 -7.15 -13.86
CA ILE A 270 -16.56 -8.14 -12.85
C ILE A 270 -15.46 -9.20 -12.69
N ALA A 271 -14.94 -9.75 -13.78
CA ALA A 271 -13.85 -10.73 -13.74
C ALA A 271 -12.59 -10.16 -13.07
N MET A 272 -12.24 -8.89 -13.32
CA MET A 272 -11.11 -8.23 -12.68
C MET A 272 -11.34 -7.98 -11.18
N GLN A 273 -12.58 -7.73 -10.75
CA GLN A 273 -12.90 -7.67 -9.32
C GLN A 273 -12.65 -9.00 -8.61
N VAL A 274 -13.09 -10.11 -9.20
CA VAL A 274 -12.84 -11.46 -8.66
C VAL A 274 -11.35 -11.75 -8.64
N ASN A 275 -10.63 -11.45 -9.74
CA ASN A 275 -9.18 -11.61 -9.81
C ASN A 275 -8.46 -10.79 -8.73
N GLY A 276 -8.89 -9.54 -8.48
CA GLY A 276 -8.33 -8.68 -7.43
C GLY A 276 -8.49 -9.27 -6.02
N ILE A 277 -9.63 -9.88 -5.72
CA ILE A 277 -9.85 -10.56 -4.43
C ILE A 277 -8.88 -11.73 -4.28
N ILE A 278 -8.77 -12.60 -5.29
CA ILE A 278 -7.86 -13.76 -5.28
C ILE A 278 -6.40 -13.31 -5.17
N SER A 279 -6.01 -12.29 -5.94
CA SER A 279 -4.67 -11.72 -5.90
C SER A 279 -4.30 -11.16 -4.52
N ASN A 280 -5.26 -10.60 -3.79
CA ASN A 280 -5.04 -10.13 -2.43
C ASN A 280 -4.72 -11.28 -1.44
N PHE A 281 -5.30 -12.47 -1.63
CA PHE A 281 -4.92 -13.65 -0.83
C PHE A 281 -3.47 -14.04 -1.09
N SER A 282 -3.07 -14.15 -2.36
CA SER A 282 -1.68 -14.45 -2.74
C SER A 282 -0.72 -13.39 -2.23
N TYR A 283 -1.08 -12.11 -2.33
CA TYR A 283 -0.27 -11.00 -1.84
C TYR A 283 -0.01 -11.08 -0.33
N ASN A 284 -1.04 -11.33 0.48
CA ASN A 284 -0.89 -11.44 1.94
C ASN A 284 -0.04 -12.65 2.34
N PHE A 285 -0.17 -13.78 1.63
CA PHE A 285 0.71 -14.94 1.83
C PHE A 285 2.17 -14.60 1.52
N THR A 286 2.42 -14.02 0.35
CA THR A 286 3.75 -13.59 -0.08
C THR A 286 4.36 -12.56 0.88
N MET A 287 3.56 -11.63 1.38
CA MET A 287 3.99 -10.63 2.36
C MET A 287 4.49 -11.26 3.67
N ALA A 288 3.86 -12.35 4.11
CA ALA A 288 4.30 -13.08 5.30
C ALA A 288 5.59 -13.89 5.05
N LEU A 289 5.81 -14.35 3.82
CA LEU A 289 6.89 -15.26 3.45
C LEU A 289 8.17 -14.55 3.01
N ASN A 290 8.06 -13.47 2.26
CA ASN A 290 9.18 -12.74 1.66
C ASN A 290 10.28 -12.33 2.65
N PRO A 291 9.97 -11.80 3.86
CA PRO A 291 11.01 -11.45 4.83
C PRO A 291 11.84 -12.66 5.25
N GLN A 292 11.21 -13.81 5.41
CA GLN A 292 11.91 -15.03 5.80
C GLN A 292 12.83 -15.55 4.68
N ILE A 293 12.35 -15.59 3.43
CA ILE A 293 13.15 -15.97 2.27
C ILE A 293 14.39 -15.07 2.18
N THR A 294 14.19 -13.75 2.27
CA THR A 294 15.28 -12.77 2.13
C THR A 294 16.30 -12.89 3.27
N LYS A 295 15.85 -13.07 4.51
CA LYS A 295 16.73 -13.25 5.68
C LYS A 295 17.55 -14.53 5.59
N GLN A 296 16.92 -15.66 5.23
CA GLN A 296 17.62 -16.94 5.10
C GLN A 296 18.67 -16.88 3.98
N TYR A 297 18.32 -16.22 2.87
CA TYR A 297 19.29 -15.97 1.79
C TYR A 297 20.46 -15.13 2.27
N ALA A 298 20.22 -14.03 2.96
CA ALA A 298 21.25 -13.13 3.48
C ALA A 298 22.14 -13.78 4.55
N ALA A 299 21.57 -14.69 5.36
CA ALA A 299 22.31 -15.50 6.35
C ALA A 299 23.12 -16.64 5.74
N GLY A 300 23.10 -16.85 4.42
CA GLY A 300 23.79 -17.94 3.73
C GLY A 300 23.06 -19.29 3.76
N ASN A 301 21.87 -19.38 4.33
CA ASN A 301 21.07 -20.60 4.43
C ASN A 301 20.31 -20.89 3.12
N MET A 302 21.06 -21.15 2.03
CA MET A 302 20.50 -21.32 0.68
C MET A 302 19.46 -22.43 0.57
N ASN A 303 19.65 -23.56 1.28
CA ASN A 303 18.72 -24.68 1.28
C ASN A 303 17.36 -24.30 1.89
N GLU A 304 17.35 -23.58 3.00
CA GLU A 304 16.11 -23.09 3.63
C GLU A 304 15.42 -22.03 2.78
N SER A 305 16.17 -21.08 2.23
CA SER A 305 15.65 -20.09 1.31
C SER A 305 15.00 -20.76 0.09
N GLY A 306 15.69 -21.72 -0.53
CA GLY A 306 15.19 -22.49 -1.67
C GLY A 306 13.93 -23.29 -1.33
N ARG A 307 13.88 -23.92 -0.14
CA ARG A 307 12.69 -24.64 0.33
C ARG A 307 11.48 -23.74 0.51
N LEU A 308 11.67 -22.54 1.06
CA LEU A 308 10.60 -21.55 1.22
C LEU A 308 10.07 -21.07 -0.14
N VAL A 309 10.97 -20.82 -1.11
CA VAL A 309 10.58 -20.45 -2.48
C VAL A 309 9.79 -21.58 -3.14
N TYR A 310 10.25 -22.83 -3.02
CA TYR A 310 9.57 -24.00 -3.57
C TYR A 310 8.18 -24.19 -2.96
N THR A 311 8.07 -24.02 -1.63
CA THR A 311 6.76 -24.04 -0.95
C THR A 311 5.83 -22.95 -1.47
N CYS A 312 6.34 -21.73 -1.70
CA CYS A 312 5.57 -20.64 -2.28
C CYS A 312 5.06 -20.98 -3.69
N LEU A 313 5.91 -21.57 -4.52
CA LEU A 313 5.56 -21.97 -5.89
C LEU A 313 4.52 -23.09 -5.90
N LEU A 314 4.63 -24.10 -5.03
CA LEU A 314 3.62 -25.15 -4.91
C LEU A 314 2.24 -24.58 -4.54
N TYR A 315 2.16 -23.74 -3.53
CA TYR A 315 0.89 -23.12 -3.14
C TYR A 315 0.29 -22.21 -4.21
N THR A 316 1.10 -21.66 -5.11
CA THR A 316 0.62 -20.84 -6.23
C THR A 316 0.27 -21.68 -7.46
N SER A 317 0.93 -22.82 -7.70
CA SER A 317 0.65 -23.72 -8.82
C SER A 317 -0.52 -24.65 -8.54
N ASP A 318 -0.66 -25.22 -7.33
CA ASP A 318 -1.82 -26.02 -6.96
C ASP A 318 -3.12 -25.23 -7.08
N ALA A 319 -3.12 -23.94 -6.69
CA ALA A 319 -4.25 -23.05 -6.93
C ALA A 319 -4.52 -22.76 -8.42
N ALA A 320 -3.56 -22.99 -9.31
CA ALA A 320 -3.72 -22.86 -10.75
C ALA A 320 -4.17 -24.17 -11.41
N ASP A 321 -3.71 -25.33 -10.90
CA ASP A 321 -4.07 -26.65 -11.42
C ASP A 321 -5.50 -27.06 -11.04
N GLU A 322 -6.01 -26.67 -9.86
CA GLU A 322 -7.43 -26.84 -9.53
C GLU A 322 -8.36 -26.08 -10.51
N ARG A 323 -7.86 -25.04 -11.19
CA ARG A 323 -8.64 -24.34 -12.22
C ARG A 323 -8.68 -25.08 -13.56
N SER A 324 -7.70 -25.93 -13.86
CA SER A 324 -7.65 -26.70 -15.13
C SER A 324 -8.42 -28.01 -15.05
N SER A 325 -8.84 -28.44 -13.84
CA SER A 325 -9.60 -29.67 -13.61
C SER A 325 -11.13 -29.47 -13.56
N VAL A 326 -11.64 -28.28 -13.85
CA VAL A 326 -13.07 -27.91 -13.85
C VAL A 326 -13.58 -27.60 -15.28
N ASP A 327 -12.91 -28.09 -16.32
CA ASP A 327 -13.44 -28.12 -17.68
C ASP A 327 -14.03 -29.50 -18.05
#